data_de3bb61a814374ae9b90fb0d59053364
#
_entry.id   de3bb61a814374ae9b90fb0d59053364
#
_cell.length_a   1.000
_cell.length_b   1.000
_cell.length_c   1.000
_cell.angle_alpha   90.00
_cell.angle_beta   90.00
_cell.angle_gamma   90.00
#
_symmetry.space_group_name_H-M   'P 1'
#
loop_
_entity.id
_entity.type
_entity.pdbx_description
1 polymer ?
#
loop_
_entity_poly.entity_id
_entity_poly.type
_entity_poly.pdbx_seq_one_letter_code
_entity_poly.pdbx_strand_id
1 'polypeptide(L)'
;MISKEAIKRGYNRGNYIVGAHTPPAFAAAIKETPDAPGLQRDAVLPADATIAALRAAADDVMTATSDVVAWTRDWWAGSMMTETAGKPATPRAVIVRVSTVEQVQAVMRIAHAGGIPLTVSAGRSNVTGAALPVRGGIVLDVCGLNRMLGFDRDSQIVEVEAGMFGDIFEETIQKEYGMTMGHWPSSYAISTVGGWIACRGAGQLSTRYGKIEDMVFGMDVVLADGRLVTVGGYSRAALGPDLQQMFIGSEGMLGVIVRARFKLHRLPDYGRAIAYGFKSFAVGLEACRQIMQNGANPAALRLYDELESGVQFSLPQSNVLLIADEGPREMVDAVMSISERVCAQLGEKLDGEAIFERWLDTRYLTGKSAEGFKRSPGFVADTLEMSGPWRDLPAIYDDVVKAINAVPGTLAGSAHQSHAYVDGACLYFSLRGEVAVEDRQKWYRQAWDAANAVLIRYNAALSHHHGIGLLRAPYMEASLNTAFPLLATVKQALDPKNILNPGKLGLTDALPHEST
;
A
#
# COMPACT_ATOMS: atom_id res chain seq x y z
N MET A 1 16.78 0.38 -25.24
CA MET A 1 17.56 0.67 -24.00
C MET A 1 16.80 1.70 -23.18
N ILE A 2 16.75 1.53 -21.88
CA ILE A 2 16.13 2.53 -20.98
C ILE A 2 17.05 3.74 -20.89
N SER A 3 16.52 4.96 -21.02
CA SER A 3 17.30 6.18 -20.92
C SER A 3 17.75 6.46 -19.48
N LYS A 4 18.93 7.06 -19.29
CA LYS A 4 19.40 7.50 -17.96
C LYS A 4 18.43 8.48 -17.29
N GLU A 5 17.77 9.31 -18.07
CA GLU A 5 16.75 10.24 -17.59
C GLU A 5 15.54 9.51 -17.01
N ALA A 6 15.06 8.45 -17.70
CA ALA A 6 13.95 7.62 -17.20
C ALA A 6 14.32 6.93 -15.89
N ILE A 7 15.53 6.37 -15.78
CA ILE A 7 16.03 5.72 -14.57
C ILE A 7 16.04 6.71 -13.40
N LYS A 8 16.65 7.89 -13.57
CA LYS A 8 16.75 8.92 -12.53
C LYS A 8 15.42 9.40 -11.99
N ARG A 9 14.39 9.43 -12.82
CA ARG A 9 13.04 9.81 -12.42
C ARG A 9 12.22 8.64 -11.87
N GLY A 10 12.84 7.48 -11.64
CA GLY A 10 12.11 6.25 -11.31
C GLY A 10 11.06 5.92 -12.36
N TYR A 11 11.38 6.25 -13.63
CA TYR A 11 10.46 6.17 -14.75
C TYR A 11 9.23 7.10 -14.64
N ASN A 12 9.28 8.12 -13.77
CA ASN A 12 8.24 9.14 -13.70
C ASN A 12 8.37 10.12 -14.87
N ARG A 13 7.31 10.30 -15.65
CA ARG A 13 7.23 11.26 -16.76
C ARG A 13 6.50 12.55 -16.43
N GLY A 14 6.45 12.92 -15.17
CA GLY A 14 5.78 14.15 -14.73
C GLY A 14 4.26 14.03 -14.66
N ASN A 15 3.72 12.82 -14.58
CA ASN A 15 2.29 12.55 -14.40
C ASN A 15 1.79 12.87 -12.98
N TYR A 16 2.69 13.33 -12.10
CA TYR A 16 2.40 13.78 -10.76
C TYR A 16 2.62 15.27 -10.62
N ILE A 17 1.76 15.88 -9.83
CA ILE A 17 2.02 17.18 -9.25
C ILE A 17 2.79 16.92 -7.95
N VAL A 18 4.09 17.20 -7.95
CA VAL A 18 4.93 17.13 -6.73
C VAL A 18 4.29 18.02 -5.67
N GLY A 19 4.14 17.49 -4.46
CA GLY A 19 3.51 18.21 -3.34
C GLY A 19 1.98 18.14 -3.29
N ALA A 20 1.30 17.42 -4.19
CA ALA A 20 -0.14 17.18 -4.12
C ALA A 20 -0.46 16.07 -3.10
N HIS A 21 -0.14 16.32 -1.83
CA HIS A 21 -0.12 15.31 -0.77
C HIS A 21 -1.49 15.01 -0.13
N THR A 22 -2.57 15.58 -0.62
CA THR A 22 -3.91 15.36 -0.07
C THR A 22 -4.74 14.51 -1.02
N PRO A 23 -5.44 13.47 -0.54
CA PRO A 23 -6.40 12.75 -1.36
C PRO A 23 -7.41 13.73 -1.94
N PRO A 24 -7.76 13.63 -3.25
CA PRO A 24 -8.72 14.54 -3.85
C PRO A 24 -10.07 14.45 -3.13
N ALA A 25 -10.75 15.58 -3.01
CA ALA A 25 -12.12 15.60 -2.54
C ALA A 25 -13.03 15.01 -3.61
N PHE A 26 -13.65 13.87 -3.31
CA PHE A 26 -14.63 13.23 -4.20
C PHE A 26 -16.05 13.74 -3.97
N ALA A 27 -16.32 14.31 -2.81
CA ALA A 27 -17.64 14.80 -2.46
C ALA A 27 -17.99 16.12 -3.12
N ALA A 28 -19.20 16.21 -3.68
CA ALA A 28 -19.96 17.45 -3.65
C ALA A 28 -20.03 17.90 -2.18
N ALA A 29 -19.99 19.24 -1.93
CA ALA A 29 -19.91 19.82 -0.60
C ALA A 29 -20.65 18.99 0.47
N ILE A 30 -19.89 18.40 1.40
CA ILE A 30 -20.45 17.66 2.52
C ILE A 30 -21.22 18.66 3.35
N LYS A 31 -22.55 18.48 3.40
CA LYS A 31 -23.42 19.32 4.23
C LYS A 31 -23.01 19.14 5.69
N GLU A 32 -23.02 20.23 6.46
CA GLU A 32 -22.47 20.33 7.82
C GLU A 32 -23.11 19.42 8.90
N THR A 33 -24.02 18.55 8.58
CA THR A 33 -24.67 17.68 9.58
C THR A 33 -24.23 16.24 9.48
N PRO A 34 -23.38 15.79 10.41
CA PRO A 34 -22.90 14.42 10.47
C PRO A 34 -23.85 13.48 11.24
N ASP A 35 -25.14 13.61 11.12
CA ASP A 35 -26.09 12.74 11.84
C ASP A 35 -26.26 11.34 11.22
N ALA A 36 -25.70 11.10 10.05
CA ALA A 36 -25.64 9.75 9.50
C ALA A 36 -24.33 9.07 9.94
N PRO A 37 -24.41 7.91 10.63
CA PRO A 37 -23.21 7.14 10.92
C PRO A 37 -22.64 6.62 9.60
N GLY A 38 -21.50 7.15 9.18
CA GLY A 38 -20.69 6.54 8.15
C GLY A 38 -20.14 5.19 8.65
N LEU A 39 -18.83 5.03 8.64
CA LEU A 39 -18.16 3.85 9.20
C LEU A 39 -17.85 3.99 10.70
N GLN A 40 -18.14 5.15 11.32
CA GLN A 40 -17.87 5.39 12.74
C GLN A 40 -18.93 4.74 13.63
N ARG A 41 -18.47 4.02 14.65
CA ARG A 41 -19.30 3.46 15.71
C ARG A 41 -18.75 3.90 17.05
N ASP A 42 -19.65 4.28 17.99
CA ASP A 42 -19.27 4.66 19.36
C ASP A 42 -18.07 5.58 19.42
N ALA A 43 -18.08 6.66 18.62
CA ALA A 43 -16.96 7.58 18.51
C ALA A 43 -16.70 8.28 19.87
N VAL A 44 -15.48 8.10 20.38
CA VAL A 44 -14.99 8.78 21.57
C VAL A 44 -14.39 10.10 21.15
N LEU A 45 -14.90 11.22 21.64
CA LEU A 45 -14.31 12.53 21.40
C LEU A 45 -13.55 13.01 22.64
N PRO A 46 -12.36 13.62 22.48
CA PRO A 46 -11.65 14.25 23.59
C PRO A 46 -12.48 15.35 24.23
N ALA A 47 -12.50 15.40 25.57
CA ALA A 47 -13.11 16.49 26.32
C ALA A 47 -12.31 17.80 26.14
N ASP A 48 -12.93 18.97 26.42
CA ASP A 48 -12.30 20.28 26.26
C ASP A 48 -10.97 20.43 27.00
N ALA A 49 -10.87 19.87 28.21
CA ALA A 49 -9.62 19.86 28.97
C ALA A 49 -8.51 19.06 28.24
N THR A 50 -8.87 17.95 27.59
CA THR A 50 -7.94 17.17 26.77
C THR A 50 -7.54 17.92 25.51
N ILE A 51 -8.49 18.57 24.84
CA ILE A 51 -8.21 19.43 23.67
C ILE A 51 -7.24 20.55 24.04
N ALA A 52 -7.42 21.18 25.21
CA ALA A 52 -6.50 22.19 25.71
C ALA A 52 -5.09 21.62 25.96
N ALA A 53 -4.98 20.42 26.54
CA ALA A 53 -3.71 19.74 26.74
C ALA A 53 -3.03 19.38 25.40
N LEU A 54 -3.79 18.92 24.40
CA LEU A 54 -3.29 18.64 23.06
C LEU A 54 -2.75 19.91 22.38
N ARG A 55 -3.46 21.06 22.50
CA ARG A 55 -3.00 22.36 21.97
C ARG A 55 -1.69 22.84 22.61
N ALA A 56 -1.43 22.46 23.86
CA ALA A 56 -0.16 22.77 24.52
C ALA A 56 0.99 21.83 24.11
N ALA A 57 0.66 20.65 23.56
CA ALA A 57 1.61 19.57 23.25
C ALA A 57 1.94 19.43 21.76
N ALA A 58 1.22 20.08 20.86
CA ALA A 58 1.31 19.90 19.41
C ALA A 58 1.41 21.24 18.67
N ASP A 59 1.72 21.21 17.38
CA ASP A 59 1.81 22.41 16.56
C ASP A 59 0.43 22.99 16.25
N ASP A 60 -0.57 22.12 16.02
CA ASP A 60 -1.92 22.52 15.68
C ASP A 60 -2.96 21.48 16.10
N VAL A 61 -4.15 21.92 16.46
CA VAL A 61 -5.29 21.07 16.83
C VAL A 61 -6.56 21.58 16.18
N MET A 62 -7.02 20.87 15.15
CA MET A 62 -8.20 21.21 14.36
C MET A 62 -9.42 20.41 14.85
N THR A 63 -10.53 21.12 15.05
CA THR A 63 -11.80 20.55 15.55
C THR A 63 -12.99 20.89 14.65
N ALA A 64 -12.82 21.77 13.67
CA ALA A 64 -13.89 22.11 12.74
C ALA A 64 -14.24 20.92 11.84
N THR A 65 -15.53 20.67 11.63
CA THR A 65 -16.01 19.51 10.85
C THR A 65 -15.43 19.46 9.45
N SER A 66 -15.27 20.60 8.77
CA SER A 66 -14.64 20.67 7.45
C SER A 66 -13.22 20.14 7.43
N ASP A 67 -12.43 20.50 8.46
CA ASP A 67 -11.05 20.04 8.59
C ASP A 67 -11.01 18.55 8.91
N VAL A 68 -11.83 18.11 9.89
CA VAL A 68 -11.92 16.70 10.26
C VAL A 68 -12.22 15.83 9.04
N VAL A 69 -13.24 16.19 8.25
CA VAL A 69 -13.62 15.45 7.05
C VAL A 69 -12.49 15.43 6.01
N ALA A 70 -11.76 16.53 5.84
CA ALA A 70 -10.63 16.58 4.91
C ALA A 70 -9.49 15.65 5.32
N TRP A 71 -9.28 15.41 6.61
CA TRP A 71 -8.18 14.62 7.16
C TRP A 71 -8.54 13.16 7.48
N THR A 72 -9.82 12.80 7.54
CA THR A 72 -10.31 11.47 7.94
C THR A 72 -10.75 10.63 6.76
N ARG A 73 -10.01 10.66 5.67
CA ARG A 73 -10.24 9.86 4.46
C ARG A 73 -8.94 9.33 3.89
N ASP A 74 -9.06 8.31 3.07
CA ASP A 74 -7.98 7.72 2.28
C ASP A 74 -8.47 7.40 0.86
N TRP A 75 -7.76 6.56 0.14
CA TRP A 75 -8.08 6.15 -1.23
C TRP A 75 -8.88 4.85 -1.31
N TRP A 76 -9.47 4.40 -0.23
CA TRP A 76 -10.32 3.21 -0.24
C TRP A 76 -11.63 3.46 -0.99
N ALA A 77 -11.94 2.57 -1.97
CA ALA A 77 -13.17 2.69 -2.77
C ALA A 77 -14.45 2.72 -1.89
N GLY A 78 -14.46 1.96 -0.78
CA GLY A 78 -15.57 1.96 0.18
C GLY A 78 -15.84 3.33 0.81
N SER A 79 -14.78 4.07 1.22
CA SER A 79 -14.94 5.42 1.75
C SER A 79 -15.33 6.43 0.65
N MET A 80 -14.76 6.30 -0.55
CA MET A 80 -15.10 7.15 -1.68
C MET A 80 -16.58 7.01 -2.09
N MET A 81 -17.13 5.79 -2.06
CA MET A 81 -18.56 5.57 -2.34
C MET A 81 -19.47 6.25 -1.32
N THR A 82 -19.11 6.25 -0.03
CA THR A 82 -19.87 6.97 1.00
C THR A 82 -19.78 8.48 0.81
N GLU A 83 -18.60 9.01 0.48
CA GLU A 83 -18.41 10.43 0.19
C GLU A 83 -19.22 10.89 -1.03
N THR A 84 -19.23 10.13 -2.13
CA THR A 84 -20.04 10.46 -3.32
C THR A 84 -21.54 10.46 -3.04
N ALA A 85 -21.98 9.74 -2.00
CA ALA A 85 -23.35 9.79 -1.50
C ALA A 85 -23.61 10.96 -0.52
N GLY A 86 -22.63 11.86 -0.32
CA GLY A 86 -22.73 13.02 0.59
C GLY A 86 -22.57 12.67 2.07
N LYS A 87 -22.03 11.49 2.39
CA LYS A 87 -21.83 10.99 3.76
C LYS A 87 -20.33 10.77 4.01
N PRO A 88 -19.68 11.56 4.90
CA PRO A 88 -18.29 11.29 5.25
C PRO A 88 -18.17 9.96 6.01
N ALA A 89 -17.11 9.20 5.71
CA ALA A 89 -16.91 7.88 6.32
C ALA A 89 -16.70 7.97 7.84
N THR A 90 -15.89 8.94 8.29
CA THR A 90 -15.50 9.09 9.71
C THR A 90 -15.47 10.58 10.11
N PRO A 91 -16.63 11.23 10.30
CA PRO A 91 -16.74 12.70 10.46
C PRO A 91 -16.36 13.23 11.85
N ARG A 92 -16.13 12.37 12.84
CA ARG A 92 -15.93 12.78 14.24
C ARG A 92 -14.53 12.38 14.70
N ALA A 93 -13.65 13.35 14.87
CA ALA A 93 -12.31 13.22 15.44
C ALA A 93 -11.75 14.59 15.80
N VAL A 94 -10.58 14.63 16.40
CA VAL A 94 -9.75 15.82 16.57
C VAL A 94 -8.44 15.58 15.81
N ILE A 95 -8.07 16.46 14.91
CA ILE A 95 -6.82 16.35 14.16
C ILE A 95 -5.72 17.05 14.94
N VAL A 96 -4.62 16.34 15.18
CA VAL A 96 -3.46 16.83 15.94
C VAL A 96 -2.23 16.74 15.06
N ARG A 97 -1.62 17.87 14.72
CA ARG A 97 -0.44 17.97 13.87
C ARG A 97 0.81 18.12 14.71
N VAL A 98 1.85 17.38 14.38
CA VAL A 98 3.12 17.36 15.10
C VAL A 98 4.31 17.41 14.14
N SER A 99 5.42 18.00 14.57
CA SER A 99 6.67 18.10 13.82
C SER A 99 7.89 17.59 14.58
N THR A 100 7.73 17.15 15.83
CA THR A 100 8.83 16.56 16.61
C THR A 100 8.42 15.25 17.29
N VAL A 101 9.42 14.42 17.57
CA VAL A 101 9.21 13.14 18.29
C VAL A 101 8.68 13.38 19.71
N GLU A 102 9.14 14.42 20.36
CA GLU A 102 8.72 14.81 21.72
C GLU A 102 7.22 15.17 21.75
N GLN A 103 6.72 15.84 20.70
CA GLN A 103 5.28 16.11 20.56
C GLN A 103 4.50 14.81 20.36
N VAL A 104 4.96 13.88 19.50
CA VAL A 104 4.34 12.55 19.38
C VAL A 104 4.25 11.87 20.75
N GLN A 105 5.35 11.83 21.51
CA GLN A 105 5.37 11.23 22.85
C GLN A 105 4.39 11.90 23.81
N ALA A 106 4.28 13.24 23.76
CA ALA A 106 3.36 13.99 24.61
C ALA A 106 1.89 13.69 24.26
N VAL A 107 1.54 13.69 22.97
CA VAL A 107 0.19 13.35 22.50
C VAL A 107 -0.16 11.90 22.88
N MET A 108 0.79 10.97 22.71
CA MET A 108 0.59 9.57 23.09
C MET A 108 0.31 9.41 24.60
N ARG A 109 1.06 10.11 25.44
CA ARG A 109 0.80 10.09 26.90
C ARG A 109 -0.58 10.65 27.25
N ILE A 110 -1.02 11.71 26.59
CA ILE A 110 -2.36 12.28 26.78
C ILE A 110 -3.43 11.27 26.36
N ALA A 111 -3.29 10.68 25.17
CA ALA A 111 -4.22 9.67 24.67
C ALA A 111 -4.29 8.45 25.60
N HIS A 112 -3.12 7.95 26.02
CA HIS A 112 -3.02 6.81 26.93
C HIS A 112 -3.65 7.09 28.28
N ALA A 113 -3.37 8.24 28.89
CA ALA A 113 -3.97 8.61 30.18
C ALA A 113 -5.50 8.64 30.11
N GLY A 114 -6.06 9.24 29.06
CA GLY A 114 -7.50 9.36 28.85
C GLY A 114 -8.19 8.13 28.25
N GLY A 115 -7.45 7.08 27.84
CA GLY A 115 -8.03 5.96 27.10
C GLY A 115 -8.65 6.40 25.76
N ILE A 116 -8.08 7.41 25.10
CA ILE A 116 -8.63 8.02 23.90
C ILE A 116 -8.10 7.30 22.66
N PRO A 117 -8.96 6.81 21.75
CA PRO A 117 -8.53 6.23 20.49
C PRO A 117 -7.65 7.18 19.69
N LEU A 118 -6.60 6.65 19.06
CA LEU A 118 -5.68 7.41 18.26
C LEU A 118 -5.38 6.67 16.95
N THR A 119 -5.61 7.34 15.82
CA THR A 119 -5.27 6.85 14.49
C THR A 119 -4.12 7.68 13.94
N VAL A 120 -3.02 7.01 13.57
CA VAL A 120 -1.87 7.68 12.92
C VAL A 120 -2.22 7.99 11.48
N SER A 121 -1.92 9.19 11.05
CA SER A 121 -2.16 9.68 9.69
C SER A 121 -0.90 10.35 9.13
N ALA A 122 -0.66 10.15 7.84
CA ALA A 122 0.39 10.84 7.09
C ALA A 122 -0.12 11.14 5.66
N GLY A 123 0.46 10.53 4.62
CA GLY A 123 0.04 10.74 3.23
C GLY A 123 -1.37 10.28 2.88
N ARG A 124 -1.97 9.42 3.68
CA ARG A 124 -3.32 8.87 3.50
C ARG A 124 -3.55 8.21 2.13
N SER A 125 -2.49 7.67 1.55
CA SER A 125 -2.50 6.97 0.26
C SER A 125 -3.04 5.55 0.34
N ASN A 126 -3.41 5.09 1.52
CA ASN A 126 -3.93 3.75 1.77
C ASN A 126 -5.25 3.50 1.02
N VAL A 127 -5.46 2.27 0.56
CA VAL A 127 -6.64 1.85 -0.23
C VAL A 127 -7.51 0.82 0.52
N THR A 128 -7.30 0.65 1.83
CA THR A 128 -7.99 -0.38 2.63
C THR A 128 -8.71 0.18 3.87
N GLY A 129 -8.72 1.50 4.05
CA GLY A 129 -9.34 2.13 5.22
C GLY A 129 -8.47 2.12 6.48
N ALA A 130 -7.16 1.85 6.38
CA ALA A 130 -6.28 1.78 7.55
C ALA A 130 -6.12 3.13 8.27
N ALA A 131 -6.22 4.24 7.56
CA ALA A 131 -6.10 5.59 8.12
C ALA A 131 -7.42 6.20 8.62
N LEU A 132 -8.54 5.45 8.60
CA LEU A 132 -9.85 5.95 9.01
C LEU A 132 -10.06 5.79 10.52
N PRO A 133 -10.38 6.88 11.28
CA PRO A 133 -10.61 6.83 12.71
C PRO A 133 -12.00 6.32 13.06
N VAL A 134 -12.26 5.01 12.90
CA VAL A 134 -13.59 4.41 13.11
C VAL A 134 -14.13 4.54 14.52
N ARG A 135 -13.26 4.74 15.51
CA ARG A 135 -13.63 5.01 16.91
C ARG A 135 -13.51 6.49 17.27
N GLY A 136 -13.33 7.39 16.28
CA GLY A 136 -13.11 8.81 16.53
C GLY A 136 -11.76 9.07 17.22
N GLY A 137 -11.78 9.87 18.27
CA GLY A 137 -10.59 10.20 19.07
C GLY A 137 -9.67 11.19 18.39
N ILE A 138 -8.39 10.88 18.39
CA ILE A 138 -7.31 11.70 17.84
C ILE A 138 -6.86 11.13 16.49
N VAL A 139 -6.78 11.96 15.48
CA VAL A 139 -6.01 11.67 14.25
C VAL A 139 -4.68 12.39 14.40
N LEU A 140 -3.61 11.62 14.57
CA LEU A 140 -2.26 12.14 14.73
C LEU A 140 -1.60 12.29 13.37
N ASP A 141 -1.51 13.51 12.86
CA ASP A 141 -0.82 13.82 11.62
C ASP A 141 0.69 13.99 11.87
N VAL A 142 1.46 13.06 11.31
CA VAL A 142 2.92 13.02 11.44
C VAL A 142 3.65 13.54 10.19
N CYS A 143 2.96 14.18 9.24
CA CYS A 143 3.61 14.77 8.05
C CYS A 143 4.65 15.85 8.38
N GLY A 144 4.57 16.47 9.56
CA GLY A 144 5.58 17.42 10.02
C GLY A 144 6.93 16.77 10.40
N LEU A 145 6.97 15.46 10.63
CA LEU A 145 8.21 14.70 10.80
C LEU A 145 8.83 14.41 9.41
N ASN A 146 9.47 15.37 8.79
CA ASN A 146 9.86 15.31 7.38
C ASN A 146 11.32 15.72 7.09
N ARG A 147 12.21 15.57 8.04
CA ARG A 147 13.62 15.92 7.90
C ARG A 147 14.46 14.72 7.47
N MET A 148 15.43 14.96 6.59
CA MET A 148 16.58 14.06 6.40
C MET A 148 17.52 14.26 7.58
N LEU A 149 17.90 13.17 8.26
CA LEU A 149 18.68 13.24 9.50
C LEU A 149 20.15 12.92 9.29
N GLY A 150 20.47 12.11 8.28
CA GLY A 150 21.86 11.79 7.95
C GLY A 150 22.00 10.72 6.88
N PHE A 151 23.22 10.59 6.35
CA PHE A 151 23.60 9.57 5.39
C PHE A 151 24.99 9.00 5.72
N ASP A 152 25.04 7.72 6.04
CA ASP A 152 26.28 6.95 6.16
C ASP A 152 26.68 6.45 4.75
N ARG A 153 27.67 7.07 4.16
CA ARG A 153 28.14 6.77 2.81
C ARG A 153 28.80 5.40 2.70
N ASP A 154 29.51 4.98 3.72
CA ASP A 154 30.26 3.72 3.70
C ASP A 154 29.32 2.51 3.82
N SER A 155 28.29 2.64 4.64
CA SER A 155 27.25 1.62 4.82
C SER A 155 26.07 1.77 3.84
N GLN A 156 25.98 2.89 3.11
CA GLN A 156 24.86 3.27 2.23
C GLN A 156 23.51 3.28 2.97
N ILE A 157 23.51 3.85 4.18
CA ILE A 157 22.32 3.93 5.02
C ILE A 157 21.94 5.39 5.20
N VAL A 158 20.65 5.70 4.93
CA VAL A 158 20.06 7.00 5.18
C VAL A 158 19.15 6.95 6.40
N GLU A 159 19.17 8.01 7.21
CA GLU A 159 18.21 8.21 8.30
C GLU A 159 17.26 9.37 7.97
N VAL A 160 15.96 9.14 8.16
CA VAL A 160 14.89 10.06 7.76
C VAL A 160 13.72 9.97 8.73
N GLU A 161 13.01 11.08 8.91
CA GLU A 161 11.75 11.12 9.66
C GLU A 161 10.59 10.52 8.87
N ALA A 162 9.68 9.86 9.58
CA ALA A 162 8.66 8.98 9.00
C ALA A 162 7.59 9.69 8.15
N GLY A 163 7.36 10.98 8.34
CA GLY A 163 6.40 11.79 7.60
C GLY A 163 6.94 12.34 6.26
N MET A 164 8.20 12.08 5.92
CA MET A 164 8.79 12.47 4.64
C MET A 164 8.04 11.81 3.48
N PHE A 165 7.60 12.61 2.51
CA PHE A 165 6.96 12.09 1.29
C PHE A 165 7.98 11.46 0.35
N GLY A 166 7.54 10.40 -0.35
CA GLY A 166 8.43 9.58 -1.14
C GLY A 166 9.07 10.28 -2.32
N ASP A 167 8.37 11.22 -2.97
CA ASP A 167 8.90 12.02 -4.06
C ASP A 167 10.02 12.96 -3.58
N ILE A 168 9.81 13.63 -2.46
CA ILE A 168 10.81 14.52 -1.84
C ILE A 168 12.00 13.70 -1.34
N PHE A 169 11.73 12.55 -0.71
CA PHE A 169 12.76 11.64 -0.23
C PHE A 169 13.67 11.16 -1.36
N GLU A 170 13.09 10.60 -2.42
CA GLU A 170 13.86 10.04 -3.53
C GLU A 170 14.62 11.12 -4.31
N GLU A 171 13.99 12.29 -4.55
CA GLU A 171 14.67 13.42 -5.20
C GLU A 171 15.88 13.89 -4.38
N THR A 172 15.74 13.96 -3.05
CA THR A 172 16.81 14.37 -2.14
C THR A 172 17.97 13.39 -2.18
N ILE A 173 17.73 12.08 -2.04
CA ILE A 173 18.82 11.09 -2.02
C ILE A 173 19.51 10.96 -3.37
N GLN A 174 18.81 11.16 -4.48
CA GLN A 174 19.42 11.18 -5.81
C GLN A 174 20.31 12.40 -5.98
N LYS A 175 19.82 13.58 -5.63
CA LYS A 175 20.52 14.86 -5.83
C LYS A 175 21.74 15.01 -4.92
N GLU A 176 21.56 14.70 -3.63
CA GLU A 176 22.60 14.97 -2.63
C GLU A 176 23.59 13.81 -2.48
N TYR A 177 23.14 12.57 -2.67
CA TYR A 177 23.96 11.39 -2.39
C TYR A 177 24.28 10.56 -3.63
N GLY A 178 23.58 10.76 -4.76
CA GLY A 178 23.72 9.92 -5.97
C GLY A 178 23.21 8.50 -5.77
N MET A 179 22.22 8.35 -4.91
CA MET A 179 21.67 7.06 -4.49
C MET A 179 20.17 6.96 -4.84
N THR A 180 19.63 5.76 -4.82
CA THR A 180 18.20 5.47 -4.90
C THR A 180 17.82 4.44 -3.85
N MET A 181 16.59 4.49 -3.35
CA MET A 181 16.07 3.42 -2.52
C MET A 181 15.54 2.24 -3.37
N GLY A 182 15.21 2.47 -4.64
CA GLY A 182 14.59 1.47 -5.50
C GLY A 182 13.13 1.16 -5.14
N HIS A 183 12.53 1.92 -4.22
CA HIS A 183 11.14 1.76 -3.78
C HIS A 183 10.21 2.70 -4.53
N TRP A 184 9.56 2.19 -5.55
CA TRP A 184 8.71 2.95 -6.46
C TRP A 184 7.25 2.47 -6.45
N PRO A 185 6.49 2.62 -5.35
CA PRO A 185 5.06 2.32 -5.36
C PRO A 185 4.32 3.29 -6.30
N SER A 186 3.17 2.89 -6.83
CA SER A 186 2.35 3.80 -7.67
C SER A 186 1.95 5.08 -6.94
N SER A 187 1.91 5.03 -5.62
CA SER A 187 1.57 6.13 -4.71
C SER A 187 2.78 6.92 -4.20
N TYR A 188 4.00 6.75 -4.73
CA TYR A 188 5.22 7.24 -4.09
C TYR A 188 5.19 8.75 -3.80
N ALA A 189 4.58 9.56 -4.68
CA ALA A 189 4.47 11.01 -4.49
C ALA A 189 3.41 11.44 -3.47
N ILE A 190 2.50 10.56 -3.07
CA ILE A 190 1.42 10.84 -2.12
C ILE A 190 1.50 9.99 -0.85
N SER A 191 2.52 9.14 -0.73
CA SER A 191 2.79 8.30 0.43
C SER A 191 4.07 8.71 1.14
N THR A 192 4.17 8.41 2.43
CA THR A 192 5.32 8.73 3.26
C THR A 192 6.15 7.51 3.55
N VAL A 193 7.44 7.70 3.85
CA VAL A 193 8.36 6.60 4.16
C VAL A 193 7.91 5.78 5.36
N GLY A 194 7.36 6.40 6.40
CA GLY A 194 6.77 5.69 7.55
C GLY A 194 5.49 4.94 7.17
N GLY A 195 4.69 5.50 6.27
CA GLY A 195 3.50 4.84 5.72
C GLY A 195 3.84 3.57 4.94
N TRP A 196 4.94 3.57 4.17
CA TRP A 196 5.41 2.36 3.48
C TRP A 196 5.73 1.23 4.46
N ILE A 197 6.41 1.55 5.57
CA ILE A 197 6.72 0.58 6.62
C ILE A 197 5.43 0.08 7.29
N ALA A 198 4.54 1.00 7.65
CA ALA A 198 3.31 0.68 8.37
C ALA A 198 2.37 -0.25 7.59
N CYS A 199 2.32 -0.19 6.25
CA CYS A 199 1.50 -1.07 5.43
C CYS A 199 2.27 -2.27 4.82
N ARG A 200 3.57 -2.43 5.09
CA ARG A 200 4.45 -3.44 4.45
C ARG A 200 4.46 -3.30 2.92
N GLY A 201 4.64 -2.08 2.44
CA GLY A 201 4.53 -1.70 1.04
C GLY A 201 5.53 -2.36 0.10
N ALA A 202 5.20 -2.38 -1.19
CA ALA A 202 6.11 -2.82 -2.24
C ALA A 202 6.18 -1.78 -3.36
N GLY A 203 7.38 -1.51 -3.84
CA GLY A 203 7.60 -0.75 -5.07
C GLY A 203 7.48 -1.62 -6.30
N GLN A 204 7.24 -1.02 -7.46
CA GLN A 204 7.08 -1.74 -8.72
C GLN A 204 8.37 -2.45 -9.21
N LEU A 205 9.52 -2.12 -8.61
CA LEU A 205 10.81 -2.75 -8.89
C LEU A 205 11.25 -3.72 -7.78
N SER A 206 10.29 -4.20 -6.96
CA SER A 206 10.58 -5.00 -5.77
C SER A 206 11.16 -6.38 -6.07
N THR A 207 11.02 -6.91 -7.29
CA THR A 207 11.65 -8.18 -7.68
C THR A 207 13.17 -8.09 -7.56
N ARG A 208 13.78 -6.94 -7.89
CA ARG A 208 15.22 -6.69 -7.69
C ARG A 208 15.55 -6.11 -6.32
N TYR A 209 14.84 -5.03 -5.95
CA TYR A 209 15.21 -4.24 -4.78
C TYR A 209 14.61 -4.75 -3.47
N GLY A 210 13.70 -5.71 -3.55
CA GLY A 210 12.94 -6.18 -2.39
C GLY A 210 11.75 -5.31 -2.06
N LYS A 211 11.01 -5.69 -1.02
CA LYS A 211 9.93 -4.92 -0.41
C LYS A 211 10.47 -4.04 0.72
N ILE A 212 9.59 -3.24 1.33
CA ILE A 212 10.01 -2.35 2.41
C ILE A 212 10.68 -3.08 3.58
N GLU A 213 10.24 -4.31 3.91
CA GLU A 213 10.83 -5.14 4.96
C GLU A 213 12.29 -5.54 4.70
N ASP A 214 12.70 -5.58 3.43
CA ASP A 214 14.08 -5.86 3.01
C ASP A 214 14.95 -4.61 3.04
N MET A 215 14.33 -3.45 2.86
CA MET A 215 15.00 -2.15 2.75
C MET A 215 15.25 -1.48 4.10
N VAL A 216 14.34 -1.68 5.08
CA VAL A 216 14.48 -1.09 6.41
C VAL A 216 15.70 -1.69 7.13
N PHE A 217 16.59 -0.82 7.59
CA PHE A 217 17.74 -1.18 8.42
C PHE A 217 17.43 -1.07 9.92
N GLY A 218 16.58 -0.11 10.30
CA GLY A 218 16.12 0.11 11.65
C GLY A 218 15.07 1.21 11.72
N MET A 219 14.39 1.34 12.85
CA MET A 219 13.39 2.40 13.05
C MET A 219 13.25 2.77 14.51
N ASP A 220 12.71 3.97 14.74
CA ASP A 220 12.29 4.44 16.06
C ASP A 220 10.76 4.50 16.10
N VAL A 221 10.19 3.97 17.18
CA VAL A 221 8.74 3.82 17.36
C VAL A 221 8.32 4.37 18.72
N VAL A 222 7.28 5.19 18.77
CA VAL A 222 6.64 5.62 20.01
C VAL A 222 5.51 4.65 20.34
N LEU A 223 5.59 3.98 21.49
CA LEU A 223 4.60 3.02 21.97
C LEU A 223 3.34 3.71 22.54
N ALA A 224 2.29 2.93 22.81
CA ALA A 224 1.01 3.44 23.32
C ALA A 224 1.15 4.29 24.61
N ASP A 225 2.11 4.00 25.46
CA ASP A 225 2.39 4.74 26.71
C ASP A 225 3.31 5.96 26.54
N GLY A 226 3.73 6.25 25.30
CA GLY A 226 4.61 7.37 24.96
C GLY A 226 6.10 7.10 25.10
N ARG A 227 6.54 5.86 25.41
CA ARG A 227 7.96 5.48 25.38
C ARG A 227 8.46 5.40 23.94
N LEU A 228 9.66 5.93 23.72
CA LEU A 228 10.39 5.78 22.45
C LEU A 228 11.24 4.50 22.52
N VAL A 229 11.14 3.65 21.52
CA VAL A 229 11.96 2.46 21.36
C VAL A 229 12.65 2.45 20.01
N THR A 230 13.87 1.96 19.96
CA THR A 230 14.63 1.75 18.73
C THR A 230 14.72 0.25 18.46
N VAL A 231 14.35 -0.17 17.24
CA VAL A 231 14.44 -1.57 16.80
C VAL A 231 15.24 -1.68 15.50
N GLY A 232 15.95 -2.80 15.33
CA GLY A 232 16.87 -2.99 14.19
C GLY A 232 18.17 -2.20 14.37
N GLY A 233 18.77 -1.75 13.27
CA GLY A 233 20.03 -1.00 13.27
C GLY A 233 21.28 -1.88 13.20
N TYR A 234 21.13 -3.14 12.80
CA TYR A 234 22.22 -4.11 12.64
C TYR A 234 22.21 -4.71 11.23
N SER A 235 23.40 -4.91 10.64
CA SER A 235 23.50 -5.51 9.30
C SER A 235 22.99 -6.96 9.29
N ARG A 236 23.38 -7.76 10.26
CA ARG A 236 22.86 -9.10 10.54
C ARG A 236 23.05 -9.35 12.03
N ALA A 237 22.00 -9.74 12.73
CA ALA A 237 22.08 -9.93 14.18
C ALA A 237 21.37 -11.20 14.62
N ALA A 238 21.94 -11.89 15.59
CA ALA A 238 21.36 -13.05 16.27
C ALA A 238 21.04 -12.68 17.72
N LEU A 239 20.18 -11.68 17.91
CA LEU A 239 19.80 -11.11 19.21
C LEU A 239 18.38 -11.52 19.63
N GLY A 240 17.95 -12.72 19.27
CA GLY A 240 16.59 -13.21 19.47
C GLY A 240 15.69 -12.95 18.27
N PRO A 241 14.35 -12.97 18.46
CA PRO A 241 13.41 -12.65 17.41
C PRO A 241 13.60 -11.24 16.84
N ASP A 242 13.37 -11.06 15.56
CA ASP A 242 13.45 -9.74 14.92
C ASP A 242 12.27 -8.85 15.33
N LEU A 243 12.52 -7.98 16.31
CA LEU A 243 11.51 -7.04 16.83
C LEU A 243 11.10 -5.98 15.82
N GLN A 244 11.95 -5.67 14.83
CA GLN A 244 11.64 -4.73 13.76
C GLN A 244 10.45 -5.22 12.93
N GLN A 245 10.40 -6.53 12.65
CA GLN A 245 9.33 -7.15 11.86
C GLN A 245 7.95 -7.06 12.52
N MET A 246 7.88 -6.84 13.84
CA MET A 246 6.60 -6.63 14.54
C MET A 246 5.92 -5.32 14.14
N PHE A 247 6.69 -4.28 13.84
CA PHE A 247 6.16 -2.96 13.50
C PHE A 247 5.92 -2.79 11.99
N ILE A 248 6.62 -3.56 11.15
CA ILE A 248 6.44 -3.53 9.70
C ILE A 248 5.11 -4.21 9.34
N GLY A 249 4.17 -3.43 8.77
CA GLY A 249 2.82 -3.91 8.47
C GLY A 249 1.84 -3.84 9.64
N SER A 250 2.21 -3.16 10.74
CA SER A 250 1.35 -3.03 11.92
C SER A 250 0.24 -1.98 11.77
N GLU A 251 0.22 -1.20 10.69
CA GLU A 251 -0.81 -0.19 10.38
C GLU A 251 -1.09 0.78 11.54
N GLY A 252 -0.06 1.13 12.33
CA GLY A 252 -0.19 2.00 13.48
C GLY A 252 -0.84 1.35 14.72
N MET A 253 -1.10 0.04 14.72
CA MET A 253 -1.74 -0.64 15.85
C MET A 253 -0.79 -0.99 16.99
N LEU A 254 0.51 -1.05 16.74
CA LEU A 254 1.52 -1.43 17.77
C LEU A 254 2.39 -0.26 18.22
N GLY A 255 2.35 0.87 17.51
CA GLY A 255 3.12 2.08 17.81
C GLY A 255 3.09 3.06 16.64
N VAL A 256 3.67 4.24 16.88
CA VAL A 256 3.83 5.32 15.90
C VAL A 256 5.28 5.33 15.42
N ILE A 257 5.52 4.97 14.17
CA ILE A 257 6.86 5.05 13.55
C ILE A 257 7.19 6.53 13.37
N VAL A 258 8.32 6.99 13.92
CA VAL A 258 8.73 8.39 13.89
C VAL A 258 10.01 8.65 13.11
N ARG A 259 10.90 7.65 13.02
CA ARG A 259 12.12 7.69 12.22
C ARG A 259 12.37 6.34 11.58
N ALA A 260 13.03 6.33 10.43
CA ALA A 260 13.44 5.13 9.74
C ALA A 260 14.88 5.27 9.20
N ARG A 261 15.58 4.13 9.14
CA ARG A 261 16.88 3.98 8.50
C ARG A 261 16.72 3.00 7.35
N PHE A 262 17.13 3.42 6.15
CA PHE A 262 16.97 2.61 4.94
C PHE A 262 18.32 2.31 4.29
N LYS A 263 18.44 1.11 3.76
CA LYS A 263 19.51 0.70 2.87
C LYS A 263 19.27 1.32 1.49
N LEU A 264 20.29 1.96 0.93
CA LEU A 264 20.24 2.56 -0.40
C LEU A 264 21.08 1.77 -1.41
N HIS A 265 20.82 2.05 -2.68
CA HIS A 265 21.56 1.51 -3.82
C HIS A 265 22.19 2.65 -4.61
N ARG A 266 23.29 2.37 -5.28
CA ARG A 266 23.85 3.32 -6.25
C ARG A 266 22.83 3.58 -7.34
N LEU A 267 22.69 4.83 -7.76
CA LEU A 267 21.81 5.19 -8.86
C LEU A 267 22.27 4.45 -10.13
N PRO A 268 21.41 3.62 -10.76
CA PRO A 268 21.79 2.87 -11.93
C PRO A 268 22.00 3.78 -13.14
N ASP A 269 22.93 3.41 -14.03
CA ASP A 269 23.27 4.17 -15.24
C ASP A 269 23.01 3.42 -16.54
N TYR A 270 22.58 2.15 -16.45
CA TYR A 270 22.24 1.30 -17.57
C TYR A 270 20.94 0.52 -17.31
N GLY A 271 20.15 0.31 -18.36
CA GLY A 271 18.93 -0.49 -18.28
C GLY A 271 18.46 -1.00 -19.64
N ARG A 272 17.73 -2.11 -19.62
CA ARG A 272 17.09 -2.75 -20.78
C ARG A 272 15.65 -3.12 -20.48
N ALA A 273 14.83 -3.13 -21.53
CA ALA A 273 13.47 -3.66 -21.48
C ALA A 273 13.20 -4.57 -22.68
N ILE A 274 12.46 -5.65 -22.43
CA ILE A 274 12.00 -6.62 -23.42
C ILE A 274 10.54 -6.97 -23.12
N ALA A 275 9.80 -7.49 -24.11
CA ALA A 275 8.46 -7.98 -23.89
C ALA A 275 8.17 -9.23 -24.73
N TYR A 276 7.28 -10.07 -24.20
CA TYR A 276 6.82 -11.32 -24.85
C TYR A 276 5.32 -11.47 -24.67
N GLY A 277 4.68 -12.08 -25.66
CA GLY A 277 3.27 -12.48 -25.64
C GLY A 277 3.11 -13.98 -25.45
N PHE A 278 2.15 -14.40 -24.63
CA PHE A 278 1.86 -15.81 -24.35
C PHE A 278 0.41 -16.15 -24.67
N LYS A 279 0.16 -17.42 -25.03
CA LYS A 279 -1.17 -17.94 -25.38
C LYS A 279 -2.13 -18.02 -24.19
N SER A 280 -1.59 -18.10 -22.96
CA SER A 280 -2.40 -18.07 -21.73
C SER A 280 -1.64 -17.44 -20.60
N PHE A 281 -2.36 -16.95 -19.60
CA PHE A 281 -1.78 -16.37 -18.39
C PHE A 281 -0.93 -17.41 -17.62
N ALA A 282 -1.37 -18.68 -17.60
CA ALA A 282 -0.64 -19.77 -16.96
C ALA A 282 0.73 -20.01 -17.61
N VAL A 283 0.83 -19.96 -18.94
CA VAL A 283 2.13 -20.08 -19.64
C VAL A 283 3.03 -18.89 -19.34
N GLY A 284 2.47 -17.69 -19.25
CA GLY A 284 3.21 -16.50 -18.83
C GLY A 284 3.72 -16.61 -17.38
N LEU A 285 2.91 -17.13 -16.46
CA LEU A 285 3.32 -17.40 -15.07
C LEU A 285 4.46 -18.43 -15.02
N GLU A 286 4.41 -19.46 -15.85
CA GLU A 286 5.49 -20.44 -15.97
C GLU A 286 6.80 -19.79 -16.46
N ALA A 287 6.73 -18.87 -17.42
CA ALA A 287 7.90 -18.10 -17.84
C ALA A 287 8.46 -17.24 -16.68
N CYS A 288 7.61 -16.56 -15.93
CA CYS A 288 8.02 -15.77 -14.76
C CYS A 288 8.71 -16.67 -13.72
N ARG A 289 8.12 -17.83 -13.39
CA ARG A 289 8.70 -18.79 -12.46
C ARG A 289 10.09 -19.26 -12.91
N GLN A 290 10.22 -19.65 -14.18
CA GLN A 290 11.51 -20.12 -14.72
C GLN A 290 12.56 -19.00 -14.69
N ILE A 291 12.23 -17.77 -15.03
CA ILE A 291 13.13 -16.62 -14.94
C ILE A 291 13.67 -16.50 -13.52
N MET A 292 12.79 -16.44 -12.53
CA MET A 292 13.17 -16.29 -11.12
C MET A 292 14.02 -17.47 -10.61
N GLN A 293 13.62 -18.70 -10.93
CA GLN A 293 14.31 -19.92 -10.45
C GLN A 293 15.61 -20.22 -11.20
N ASN A 294 15.84 -19.61 -12.37
CA ASN A 294 17.16 -19.61 -13.04
C ASN A 294 18.09 -18.51 -12.51
N GLY A 295 17.71 -17.81 -11.44
CA GLY A 295 18.54 -16.80 -10.76
C GLY A 295 18.49 -15.41 -11.37
N ALA A 296 17.63 -15.15 -12.37
CA ALA A 296 17.39 -13.81 -12.88
C ALA A 296 16.31 -13.12 -12.02
N ASN A 297 16.65 -11.93 -11.53
CA ASN A 297 15.72 -11.11 -10.73
C ASN A 297 15.63 -9.71 -11.33
N PRO A 298 14.96 -9.54 -12.50
CA PRO A 298 14.82 -8.26 -13.16
C PRO A 298 14.13 -7.24 -12.27
N ALA A 299 14.40 -5.95 -12.46
CA ALA A 299 13.80 -4.89 -11.66
C ALA A 299 12.27 -4.90 -11.79
N ALA A 300 11.74 -5.06 -12.99
CA ALA A 300 10.31 -5.25 -13.24
C ALA A 300 10.07 -6.55 -14.01
N LEU A 301 9.13 -7.36 -13.51
CA LEU A 301 8.63 -8.59 -14.14
C LEU A 301 7.11 -8.56 -14.01
N ARG A 302 6.41 -8.19 -15.09
CA ARG A 302 4.97 -7.89 -15.05
C ARG A 302 4.22 -8.58 -16.17
N LEU A 303 3.38 -9.55 -15.81
CA LEU A 303 2.54 -10.29 -16.74
C LEU A 303 1.10 -9.79 -16.65
N TYR A 304 0.52 -9.40 -17.76
CA TYR A 304 -0.87 -8.94 -17.89
C TYR A 304 -1.70 -10.00 -18.59
N ASP A 305 -2.92 -10.27 -18.11
CA ASP A 305 -3.85 -11.14 -18.81
C ASP A 305 -4.36 -10.50 -20.12
N GLU A 306 -5.13 -11.23 -20.92
CA GLU A 306 -5.63 -10.75 -22.22
C GLU A 306 -6.44 -9.45 -22.10
N LEU A 307 -7.28 -9.34 -21.06
CA LEU A 307 -8.10 -8.16 -20.86
C LEU A 307 -7.25 -6.94 -20.51
N GLU A 308 -6.33 -7.08 -19.57
CA GLU A 308 -5.44 -5.99 -19.20
C GLU A 308 -4.42 -5.66 -20.29
N SER A 309 -3.93 -6.65 -21.02
CA SER A 309 -3.08 -6.45 -22.20
C SER A 309 -3.80 -5.67 -23.32
N GLY A 310 -5.09 -5.97 -23.51
CA GLY A 310 -5.94 -5.22 -24.45
C GLY A 310 -6.10 -3.76 -24.06
N VAL A 311 -6.40 -3.51 -22.77
CA VAL A 311 -6.59 -2.15 -22.24
C VAL A 311 -5.28 -1.36 -22.20
N GLN A 312 -4.21 -1.99 -21.75
CA GLN A 312 -2.93 -1.31 -21.48
C GLN A 312 -2.09 -1.14 -22.74
N PHE A 313 -2.04 -2.16 -23.61
CA PHE A 313 -1.11 -2.23 -24.74
C PHE A 313 -1.80 -2.36 -26.10
N SER A 314 -3.13 -2.44 -26.14
CA SER A 314 -3.93 -2.71 -27.36
C SER A 314 -3.64 -4.09 -27.97
N LEU A 315 -3.35 -5.08 -27.14
CA LEU A 315 -3.05 -6.48 -27.50
C LEU A 315 -4.05 -7.45 -26.84
N PRO A 316 -5.34 -7.44 -27.25
CA PRO A 316 -6.41 -8.16 -26.53
C PRO A 316 -6.39 -9.69 -26.70
N GLN A 317 -5.51 -10.24 -27.54
CA GLN A 317 -5.38 -11.69 -27.74
C GLN A 317 -4.04 -12.23 -27.24
N SER A 318 -3.39 -11.51 -26.34
CA SER A 318 -2.08 -11.88 -25.84
C SER A 318 -1.97 -11.61 -24.36
N ASN A 319 -1.34 -12.52 -23.64
CA ASN A 319 -0.93 -12.29 -22.26
C ASN A 319 0.48 -11.69 -22.31
N VAL A 320 0.60 -10.39 -22.04
CA VAL A 320 1.85 -9.63 -22.25
C VAL A 320 2.72 -9.65 -21.02
N LEU A 321 3.95 -10.13 -21.15
CA LEU A 321 5.01 -10.03 -20.13
C LEU A 321 5.97 -8.91 -20.48
N LEU A 322 6.02 -7.90 -19.65
CA LEU A 322 7.04 -6.85 -19.65
C LEU A 322 8.15 -7.21 -18.66
N ILE A 323 9.40 -7.17 -19.14
CA ILE A 323 10.60 -7.39 -18.35
C ILE A 323 11.49 -6.18 -18.52
N ALA A 324 11.85 -5.53 -17.41
CA ALA A 324 12.80 -4.41 -17.41
C ALA A 324 13.83 -4.60 -16.30
N ASP A 325 15.07 -4.25 -16.59
CA ASP A 325 16.15 -4.33 -15.60
C ASP A 325 17.08 -3.13 -15.71
N GLU A 326 17.73 -2.80 -14.57
CA GLU A 326 18.61 -1.65 -14.43
C GLU A 326 19.76 -1.95 -13.45
N GLY A 327 20.91 -1.30 -13.64
CA GLY A 327 22.07 -1.49 -12.78
C GLY A 327 23.38 -1.54 -13.56
N PRO A 328 24.42 -2.25 -13.06
CA PRO A 328 25.64 -2.52 -13.79
C PRO A 328 25.35 -3.31 -15.07
N ARG A 329 25.97 -2.90 -16.19
CA ARG A 329 25.73 -3.48 -17.53
C ARG A 329 25.82 -5.00 -17.54
N GLU A 330 26.88 -5.56 -16.93
CA GLU A 330 27.15 -6.99 -16.89
C GLU A 330 26.02 -7.77 -16.22
N MET A 331 25.46 -7.22 -15.15
CA MET A 331 24.34 -7.81 -14.42
C MET A 331 23.04 -7.76 -15.25
N VAL A 332 22.75 -6.58 -15.81
CA VAL A 332 21.55 -6.38 -16.65
C VAL A 332 21.58 -7.28 -17.87
N ASP A 333 22.73 -7.37 -18.57
CA ASP A 333 22.86 -8.20 -19.76
C ASP A 333 22.74 -9.69 -19.43
N ALA A 334 23.23 -10.16 -18.27
CA ALA A 334 23.05 -11.52 -17.81
C ALA A 334 21.57 -11.84 -17.49
N VAL A 335 20.91 -10.98 -16.74
CA VAL A 335 19.47 -11.11 -16.39
C VAL A 335 18.61 -11.14 -17.66
N MET A 336 18.87 -10.24 -18.61
CA MET A 336 18.14 -10.19 -19.88
C MET A 336 18.39 -11.42 -20.74
N SER A 337 19.63 -11.93 -20.81
CA SER A 337 19.96 -13.16 -21.55
C SER A 337 19.21 -14.38 -21.03
N ILE A 338 19.12 -14.54 -19.70
CA ILE A 338 18.33 -15.63 -19.08
C ILE A 338 16.86 -15.45 -19.42
N SER A 339 16.33 -14.26 -19.29
CA SER A 339 14.92 -13.95 -19.52
C SER A 339 14.52 -14.18 -20.99
N GLU A 340 15.34 -13.71 -21.94
CA GLU A 340 15.12 -13.93 -23.39
C GLU A 340 15.13 -15.43 -23.73
N ARG A 341 16.07 -16.19 -23.19
CA ARG A 341 16.17 -17.64 -23.43
C ARG A 341 14.93 -18.39 -22.92
N VAL A 342 14.43 -18.06 -21.73
CA VAL A 342 13.22 -18.68 -21.17
C VAL A 342 11.98 -18.29 -21.99
N CYS A 343 11.79 -17.01 -22.25
CA CYS A 343 10.61 -16.53 -22.94
C CYS A 343 10.53 -17.00 -24.41
N ALA A 344 11.66 -17.11 -25.11
CA ALA A 344 11.69 -17.57 -26.50
C ALA A 344 11.23 -19.03 -26.67
N GLN A 345 11.23 -19.83 -25.60
CA GLN A 345 10.73 -21.21 -25.63
C GLN A 345 9.21 -21.30 -25.43
N LEU A 346 8.60 -20.29 -24.82
CA LEU A 346 7.23 -20.34 -24.32
C LEU A 346 6.29 -19.34 -24.99
N GLY A 347 6.82 -18.27 -25.62
CA GLY A 347 6.04 -17.17 -26.16
C GLY A 347 6.70 -16.51 -27.36
N GLU A 348 6.04 -15.49 -27.87
CA GLU A 348 6.46 -14.71 -29.03
C GLU A 348 7.05 -13.36 -28.60
N LYS A 349 8.18 -12.96 -29.22
CA LYS A 349 8.82 -11.68 -28.92
C LYS A 349 7.95 -10.52 -29.45
N LEU A 350 7.72 -9.53 -28.59
CA LEU A 350 6.99 -8.30 -28.90
C LEU A 350 7.94 -7.10 -28.97
N ASP A 351 7.42 -5.94 -29.39
CA ASP A 351 8.13 -4.67 -29.31
C ASP A 351 8.24 -4.20 -27.85
N GLY A 352 9.33 -4.63 -27.21
CA GLY A 352 9.58 -4.34 -25.79
C GLY A 352 9.77 -2.84 -25.50
N GLU A 353 10.28 -2.06 -26.45
CA GLU A 353 10.46 -0.62 -26.29
C GLU A 353 9.11 0.10 -26.26
N ALA A 354 8.23 -0.17 -27.21
CA ALA A 354 6.89 0.42 -27.26
C ALA A 354 6.04 0.04 -26.03
N ILE A 355 6.09 -1.23 -25.60
CA ILE A 355 5.37 -1.71 -24.42
C ILE A 355 5.91 -1.05 -23.14
N PHE A 356 7.22 -0.93 -23.01
CA PHE A 356 7.85 -0.28 -21.87
C PHE A 356 7.50 1.21 -21.81
N GLU A 357 7.58 1.92 -22.93
CA GLU A 357 7.20 3.34 -23.02
C GLU A 357 5.74 3.55 -22.62
N ARG A 358 4.82 2.68 -23.10
CA ARG A 358 3.41 2.74 -22.73
C ARG A 358 3.19 2.50 -21.24
N TRP A 359 3.93 1.54 -20.63
CA TRP A 359 3.89 1.31 -19.19
C TRP A 359 4.39 2.52 -18.41
N LEU A 360 5.47 3.17 -18.85
CA LEU A 360 5.98 4.39 -18.21
C LEU A 360 4.95 5.52 -18.18
N ASP A 361 4.14 5.66 -19.26
CA ASP A 361 3.12 6.69 -19.35
C ASP A 361 1.95 6.46 -18.37
N THR A 362 1.76 5.24 -17.92
CA THR A 362 0.55 4.87 -17.17
C THR A 362 0.79 4.41 -15.74
N ARG A 363 2.02 4.01 -15.39
CA ARG A 363 2.34 3.34 -14.11
C ARG A 363 2.05 4.15 -12.84
N TYR A 364 1.97 5.46 -12.94
CA TYR A 364 1.71 6.35 -11.82
C TYR A 364 0.35 7.07 -11.90
N LEU A 365 -0.54 6.67 -12.77
CA LEU A 365 -1.86 7.27 -12.89
C LEU A 365 -2.78 6.81 -11.74
N THR A 366 -2.34 7.07 -10.52
CA THR A 366 -3.14 6.86 -9.31
C THR A 366 -4.37 7.78 -9.37
N GLY A 367 -5.55 7.24 -9.10
CA GLY A 367 -6.78 8.03 -9.02
C GLY A 367 -7.62 8.07 -10.30
N LYS A 368 -7.21 7.46 -11.40
CA LYS A 368 -8.09 7.31 -12.58
C LYS A 368 -9.37 6.54 -12.27
N SER A 369 -9.31 5.54 -11.39
CA SER A 369 -10.50 4.83 -10.91
C SER A 369 -11.47 5.75 -10.17
N ALA A 370 -10.95 6.73 -9.44
CA ALA A 370 -11.75 7.74 -8.76
C ALA A 370 -12.52 8.65 -9.73
N GLU A 371 -11.97 8.92 -10.92
CA GLU A 371 -12.71 9.63 -11.97
C GLU A 371 -13.89 8.81 -12.51
N GLY A 372 -13.79 7.49 -12.50
CA GLY A 372 -14.87 6.58 -12.89
C GLY A 372 -16.12 6.79 -12.05
N PHE A 373 -15.98 6.93 -10.72
CA PHE A 373 -17.10 7.22 -9.82
C PHE A 373 -17.82 8.54 -10.13
N LYS A 374 -17.13 9.50 -10.74
CA LYS A 374 -17.72 10.78 -11.14
C LYS A 374 -18.44 10.70 -12.48
N ARG A 375 -17.96 9.83 -13.39
CA ARG A 375 -18.49 9.73 -14.76
C ARG A 375 -19.70 8.84 -14.87
N SER A 376 -19.74 7.74 -14.13
CA SER A 376 -20.86 6.81 -14.07
C SER A 376 -21.23 6.55 -12.61
N PRO A 377 -22.35 7.08 -12.11
CA PRO A 377 -22.74 6.92 -10.70
C PRO A 377 -22.88 5.47 -10.25
N GLY A 378 -23.27 4.56 -11.14
CA GLY A 378 -23.40 3.12 -10.85
C GLY A 378 -22.11 2.32 -10.97
N PHE A 379 -21.04 2.91 -11.52
CA PHE A 379 -19.76 2.25 -11.72
C PHE A 379 -19.02 2.07 -10.39
N VAL A 380 -18.47 0.88 -10.18
CA VAL A 380 -17.60 0.55 -9.06
C VAL A 380 -16.35 -0.12 -9.59
N ALA A 381 -15.19 0.30 -9.15
CA ALA A 381 -13.92 -0.34 -9.46
C ALA A 381 -13.02 -0.38 -8.24
N ASP A 382 -12.32 -1.49 -8.06
CA ASP A 382 -11.27 -1.63 -7.06
C ASP A 382 -10.25 -2.67 -7.51
N THR A 383 -9.20 -2.81 -6.73
CA THR A 383 -8.12 -3.74 -6.97
C THR A 383 -7.83 -4.57 -5.73
N LEU A 384 -7.69 -5.88 -5.93
CA LEU A 384 -7.36 -6.85 -4.90
C LEU A 384 -6.02 -7.49 -5.25
N GLU A 385 -5.03 -7.34 -4.40
CA GLU A 385 -3.74 -8.00 -4.58
C GLU A 385 -3.54 -9.06 -3.48
N MET A 386 -2.84 -10.11 -3.85
CA MET A 386 -2.54 -11.26 -2.99
C MET A 386 -1.16 -11.81 -3.32
N SER A 387 -0.64 -12.73 -2.51
CA SER A 387 0.54 -13.52 -2.88
C SER A 387 0.36 -15.00 -2.55
N GLY A 388 1.00 -15.84 -3.35
CA GLY A 388 0.97 -17.29 -3.19
C GLY A 388 2.13 -17.98 -3.88
N PRO A 389 2.36 -19.27 -3.60
CA PRO A 389 3.42 -20.06 -4.23
C PRO A 389 3.10 -20.34 -5.70
N TRP A 390 4.14 -20.43 -6.53
CA TRP A 390 4.00 -20.62 -7.98
C TRP A 390 3.05 -21.75 -8.39
N ARG A 391 3.06 -22.86 -7.64
CA ARG A 391 2.24 -24.06 -7.96
C ARG A 391 0.74 -23.77 -7.95
N ASP A 392 0.29 -22.82 -7.14
CA ASP A 392 -1.13 -22.53 -6.91
C ASP A 392 -1.62 -21.32 -7.74
N LEU A 393 -0.72 -20.45 -8.20
CA LEU A 393 -1.08 -19.19 -8.87
C LEU A 393 -1.96 -19.37 -10.12
N PRO A 394 -1.75 -20.35 -11.02
CA PRO A 394 -2.64 -20.54 -12.17
C PRO A 394 -4.07 -20.85 -11.76
N ALA A 395 -4.25 -21.76 -10.78
CA ALA A 395 -5.58 -22.11 -10.27
C ALA A 395 -6.23 -20.99 -9.48
N ILE A 396 -5.45 -20.24 -8.68
CA ILE A 396 -5.94 -19.04 -7.98
C ILE A 396 -6.43 -18.00 -8.98
N TYR A 397 -5.68 -17.74 -10.06
CA TYR A 397 -6.09 -16.82 -11.10
C TYR A 397 -7.45 -17.19 -11.69
N ASP A 398 -7.58 -18.43 -12.18
CA ASP A 398 -8.81 -18.92 -12.79
C ASP A 398 -10.01 -18.85 -11.84
N ASP A 399 -9.82 -19.34 -10.61
CA ASP A 399 -10.89 -19.40 -9.60
C ASP A 399 -11.32 -18.02 -9.11
N VAL A 400 -10.39 -17.08 -8.89
CA VAL A 400 -10.71 -15.70 -8.46
C VAL A 400 -11.42 -14.94 -9.57
N VAL A 401 -10.91 -14.97 -10.80
CA VAL A 401 -11.56 -14.32 -11.95
C VAL A 401 -12.97 -14.88 -12.16
N LYS A 402 -13.13 -16.19 -12.08
CA LYS A 402 -14.45 -16.86 -12.16
C LYS A 402 -15.38 -16.42 -11.04
N ALA A 403 -14.90 -16.36 -9.80
CA ALA A 403 -15.69 -15.98 -8.64
C ALA A 403 -16.18 -14.52 -8.73
N ILE A 404 -15.30 -13.59 -9.13
CA ILE A 404 -15.65 -12.19 -9.35
C ILE A 404 -16.70 -12.06 -10.46
N ASN A 405 -16.48 -12.73 -11.61
CA ASN A 405 -17.39 -12.66 -12.75
C ASN A 405 -18.76 -13.30 -12.50
N ALA A 406 -18.87 -14.17 -11.48
CA ALA A 406 -20.15 -14.76 -11.08
C ALA A 406 -21.03 -13.82 -10.24
N VAL A 407 -20.49 -12.71 -9.74
CA VAL A 407 -21.26 -11.72 -8.97
C VAL A 407 -22.14 -10.90 -9.93
N PRO A 408 -23.48 -10.88 -9.75
CA PRO A 408 -24.37 -10.13 -10.63
C PRO A 408 -24.02 -8.63 -10.68
N GLY A 409 -23.94 -8.07 -11.87
CA GLY A 409 -23.53 -6.67 -12.10
C GLY A 409 -22.02 -6.48 -12.33
N THR A 410 -21.24 -7.56 -12.30
CA THR A 410 -19.82 -7.49 -12.67
C THR A 410 -19.67 -7.26 -14.17
N LEU A 411 -18.88 -6.26 -14.54
CA LEU A 411 -18.48 -5.99 -15.91
C LEU A 411 -17.30 -6.86 -16.34
N ALA A 412 -16.29 -6.94 -15.48
CA ALA A 412 -15.10 -7.75 -15.70
C ALA A 412 -14.26 -7.94 -14.43
N GLY A 413 -13.76 -9.16 -14.26
CA GLY A 413 -12.62 -9.49 -13.42
C GLY A 413 -11.41 -9.78 -14.32
N SER A 414 -10.25 -9.23 -14.01
CA SER A 414 -8.99 -9.43 -14.71
C SER A 414 -7.82 -9.42 -13.74
N ALA A 415 -6.62 -9.79 -14.20
CA ALA A 415 -5.44 -9.70 -13.35
C ALA A 415 -4.14 -9.45 -14.10
N HIS A 416 -3.17 -8.95 -13.34
CA HIS A 416 -1.77 -9.02 -13.72
C HIS A 416 -0.92 -9.57 -12.56
N GLN A 417 0.19 -10.23 -12.91
CA GLN A 417 1.25 -10.54 -11.95
C GLN A 417 2.19 -9.33 -11.89
N SER A 418 2.51 -8.85 -10.71
CA SER A 418 3.22 -7.58 -10.54
C SER A 418 4.53 -7.64 -9.77
N HIS A 419 4.73 -8.64 -8.94
CA HIS A 419 5.92 -8.84 -8.12
C HIS A 419 6.24 -10.33 -8.11
N ALA A 420 7.49 -10.70 -8.28
CA ALA A 420 7.92 -12.09 -8.38
C ALA A 420 9.09 -12.40 -7.46
N TYR A 421 9.08 -13.59 -6.90
CA TYR A 421 10.08 -14.15 -5.99
C TYR A 421 10.44 -15.56 -6.43
N VAL A 422 11.46 -16.16 -5.83
CA VAL A 422 11.89 -17.53 -6.18
C VAL A 422 10.78 -18.55 -5.89
N ASP A 423 10.01 -18.35 -4.82
CA ASP A 423 9.00 -19.27 -4.29
C ASP A 423 7.57 -18.96 -4.73
N GLY A 424 7.29 -17.75 -5.20
CA GLY A 424 5.94 -17.32 -5.57
C GLY A 424 5.87 -15.93 -6.17
N ALA A 425 4.65 -15.42 -6.33
CA ALA A 425 4.41 -14.09 -6.87
C ALA A 425 3.14 -13.44 -6.32
N CYS A 426 3.01 -12.14 -6.59
CA CYS A 426 1.80 -11.38 -6.36
C CYS A 426 0.93 -11.38 -7.61
N LEU A 427 -0.35 -11.75 -7.47
CA LEU A 427 -1.39 -11.45 -8.45
C LEU A 427 -2.19 -10.23 -7.99
N TYR A 428 -2.52 -9.38 -8.93
CA TYR A 428 -3.22 -8.13 -8.73
C TYR A 428 -4.49 -8.13 -9.58
N PHE A 429 -5.62 -8.41 -8.93
CA PHE A 429 -6.92 -8.52 -9.59
C PHE A 429 -7.59 -7.16 -9.69
N SER A 430 -8.24 -6.89 -10.81
CA SER A 430 -9.11 -5.74 -11.03
C SER A 430 -10.56 -6.18 -10.97
N LEU A 431 -11.36 -5.53 -10.10
CA LEU A 431 -12.79 -5.75 -9.96
C LEU A 431 -13.53 -4.55 -10.58
N ARG A 432 -14.43 -4.80 -11.52
CA ARG A 432 -15.23 -3.74 -12.16
C ARG A 432 -16.67 -4.17 -12.23
N GLY A 433 -17.58 -3.34 -11.74
CA GLY A 433 -19.01 -3.57 -11.78
C GLY A 433 -19.79 -2.31 -12.14
N GLU A 434 -21.03 -2.50 -12.60
CA GLU A 434 -22.00 -1.44 -12.83
C GLU A 434 -23.35 -1.90 -12.35
N VAL A 435 -23.87 -1.21 -11.33
CA VAL A 435 -25.11 -1.53 -10.63
C VAL A 435 -25.89 -0.26 -10.30
N ALA A 436 -27.11 -0.39 -9.75
CA ALA A 436 -27.80 0.77 -9.20
C ALA A 436 -26.96 1.43 -8.11
N VAL A 437 -27.07 2.76 -7.97
CA VAL A 437 -26.24 3.54 -7.02
C VAL A 437 -26.39 3.04 -5.59
N GLU A 438 -27.58 2.66 -5.18
CA GLU A 438 -27.92 2.09 -3.88
C GLU A 438 -27.32 0.70 -3.63
N ASP A 439 -27.05 -0.06 -4.71
CA ASP A 439 -26.51 -1.43 -4.63
C ASP A 439 -24.97 -1.47 -4.69
N ARG A 440 -24.29 -0.34 -4.88
CA ARG A 440 -22.80 -0.29 -5.03
C ARG A 440 -22.06 -0.95 -3.88
N GLN A 441 -22.42 -0.62 -2.64
CA GLN A 441 -21.75 -1.17 -1.45
C GLN A 441 -21.99 -2.69 -1.35
N LYS A 442 -23.22 -3.15 -1.67
CA LYS A 442 -23.56 -4.56 -1.69
C LYS A 442 -22.75 -5.33 -2.73
N TRP A 443 -22.72 -4.84 -3.98
CA TRP A 443 -21.94 -5.46 -5.04
C TRP A 443 -20.44 -5.50 -4.65
N TYR A 444 -19.93 -4.39 -4.16
CA TYR A 444 -18.55 -4.27 -3.75
C TYR A 444 -18.17 -5.32 -2.70
N ARG A 445 -19.00 -5.46 -1.66
CA ARG A 445 -18.80 -6.47 -0.62
C ARG A 445 -18.85 -7.89 -1.19
N GLN A 446 -19.85 -8.20 -2.01
CA GLN A 446 -20.01 -9.52 -2.63
C GLN A 446 -18.81 -9.89 -3.51
N ALA A 447 -18.27 -8.96 -4.28
CA ALA A 447 -17.09 -9.20 -5.11
C ALA A 447 -15.82 -9.47 -4.26
N TRP A 448 -15.64 -8.72 -3.17
CA TRP A 448 -14.55 -8.95 -2.22
C TRP A 448 -14.71 -10.26 -1.46
N ASP A 449 -15.90 -10.61 -1.00
CA ASP A 449 -16.18 -11.87 -0.31
C ASP A 449 -15.92 -13.07 -1.23
N ALA A 450 -16.38 -13.01 -2.48
CA ALA A 450 -16.17 -14.06 -3.47
C ALA A 450 -14.68 -14.30 -3.75
N ALA A 451 -13.91 -13.24 -3.93
CA ALA A 451 -12.46 -13.33 -4.15
C ALA A 451 -11.72 -13.87 -2.92
N ASN A 452 -11.97 -13.31 -1.72
CA ASN A 452 -11.27 -13.73 -0.50
C ASN A 452 -11.61 -15.15 -0.07
N ALA A 453 -12.83 -15.65 -0.35
CA ALA A 453 -13.18 -17.05 -0.12
C ALA A 453 -12.29 -18.01 -0.91
N VAL A 454 -11.92 -17.62 -2.14
CA VAL A 454 -10.96 -18.39 -2.94
C VAL A 454 -9.56 -18.32 -2.31
N LEU A 455 -9.08 -17.13 -1.95
CA LEU A 455 -7.73 -16.97 -1.36
C LEU A 455 -7.57 -17.80 -0.07
N ILE A 456 -8.58 -17.77 0.81
CA ILE A 456 -8.59 -18.55 2.05
C ILE A 456 -8.52 -20.05 1.75
N ARG A 457 -9.29 -20.53 0.76
CA ARG A 457 -9.29 -21.94 0.35
C ARG A 457 -7.90 -22.43 -0.10
N TYR A 458 -7.14 -21.57 -0.78
CA TYR A 458 -5.77 -21.86 -1.22
C TYR A 458 -4.70 -21.55 -0.16
N ASN A 459 -5.09 -21.07 1.02
CA ASN A 459 -4.17 -20.59 2.05
C ASN A 459 -3.19 -19.54 1.50
N ALA A 460 -3.69 -18.68 0.61
CA ALA A 460 -2.94 -17.58 0.02
C ALA A 460 -2.97 -16.34 0.91
N ALA A 461 -1.94 -15.51 0.85
CA ALA A 461 -1.93 -14.25 1.61
C ALA A 461 -3.01 -13.30 1.08
N LEU A 462 -3.82 -12.74 1.97
CA LEU A 462 -4.91 -11.82 1.61
C LEU A 462 -4.40 -10.49 1.04
N SER A 463 -3.16 -10.14 1.33
CA SER A 463 -2.52 -8.92 0.86
C SER A 463 -1.03 -9.15 0.68
N HIS A 464 -0.48 -8.61 -0.40
CA HIS A 464 0.95 -8.54 -0.65
C HIS A 464 1.55 -7.21 -0.18
N HIS A 465 0.87 -6.07 -0.42
CA HIS A 465 1.44 -4.74 -0.16
C HIS A 465 0.43 -3.61 0.15
N HIS A 466 -0.87 -3.79 -0.03
CA HIS A 466 -1.85 -2.75 0.32
C HIS A 466 -2.18 -2.71 1.81
N GLY A 467 -1.89 -3.78 2.53
CA GLY A 467 -2.28 -3.94 3.92
C GLY A 467 -3.71 -4.47 4.09
N ILE A 468 -4.16 -4.51 5.31
CA ILE A 468 -5.44 -5.11 5.72
C ILE A 468 -6.51 -4.04 5.94
N GLY A 469 -6.20 -3.02 6.73
CA GLY A 469 -7.13 -1.96 7.09
C GLY A 469 -8.47 -2.45 7.63
N LEU A 470 -9.54 -1.78 7.22
CA LEU A 470 -10.93 -2.18 7.48
C LEU A 470 -11.43 -3.20 6.45
N LEU A 471 -10.98 -3.07 5.21
CA LEU A 471 -11.49 -3.82 4.07
C LEU A 471 -11.26 -5.32 4.23
N ARG A 472 -10.05 -5.72 4.64
CA ARG A 472 -9.66 -7.13 4.79
C ARG A 472 -9.74 -7.64 6.23
N ALA A 473 -9.99 -6.76 7.21
CA ALA A 473 -10.12 -7.11 8.62
C ALA A 473 -11.06 -8.32 8.87
N PRO A 474 -12.23 -8.43 8.22
CA PRO A 474 -13.15 -9.54 8.44
C PRO A 474 -12.59 -10.93 8.07
N TYR A 475 -11.56 -10.99 7.24
CA TYR A 475 -10.99 -12.26 6.75
C TYR A 475 -9.73 -12.70 7.52
N MET A 476 -9.21 -11.85 8.41
CA MET A 476 -7.92 -12.07 9.07
C MET A 476 -7.88 -13.31 9.95
N GLU A 477 -8.92 -13.54 10.75
CA GLU A 477 -8.98 -14.73 11.62
C GLU A 477 -8.94 -16.01 10.80
N ALA A 478 -9.72 -16.10 9.72
CA ALA A 478 -9.71 -17.26 8.83
C ALA A 478 -8.37 -17.42 8.09
N SER A 479 -7.71 -16.32 7.73
CA SER A 479 -6.42 -16.36 7.03
C SER A 479 -5.24 -16.74 7.93
N LEU A 480 -5.17 -16.17 9.13
CA LEU A 480 -4.08 -16.44 10.08
C LEU A 480 -4.32 -17.69 10.93
N ASN A 481 -5.57 -18.15 11.01
CA ASN A 481 -5.96 -19.35 11.73
C ASN A 481 -5.35 -19.38 13.16
N THR A 482 -4.54 -20.39 13.47
CA THR A 482 -3.90 -20.57 14.79
C THR A 482 -2.93 -19.45 15.18
N ALA A 483 -2.44 -18.65 14.23
CA ALA A 483 -1.57 -17.51 14.50
C ALA A 483 -2.34 -16.23 14.90
N PHE A 484 -3.64 -16.13 14.63
CA PHE A 484 -4.42 -14.94 14.93
C PHE A 484 -4.46 -14.58 16.43
N PRO A 485 -4.66 -15.55 17.37
CA PRO A 485 -4.57 -15.26 18.79
C PRO A 485 -3.20 -14.73 19.24
N LEU A 486 -2.11 -15.14 18.58
CA LEU A 486 -0.77 -14.61 18.90
C LEU A 486 -0.67 -13.12 18.54
N LEU A 487 -1.22 -12.70 17.38
CA LEU A 487 -1.28 -11.29 16.99
C LEU A 487 -2.07 -10.47 18.01
N ALA A 488 -3.22 -10.98 18.48
CA ALA A 488 -4.02 -10.36 19.54
C ALA A 488 -3.25 -10.21 20.85
N THR A 489 -2.47 -11.23 21.24
CA THR A 489 -1.61 -11.19 22.45
C THR A 489 -0.55 -10.11 22.34
N VAL A 490 0.11 -9.98 21.19
CA VAL A 490 1.10 -8.91 20.96
C VAL A 490 0.46 -7.53 21.06
N LYS A 491 -0.71 -7.34 20.44
CA LYS A 491 -1.48 -6.09 20.55
C LYS A 491 -1.80 -5.75 22.00
N GLN A 492 -2.35 -6.70 22.74
CA GLN A 492 -2.71 -6.51 24.15
C GLN A 492 -1.49 -6.18 25.04
N ALA A 493 -0.34 -6.77 24.76
CA ALA A 493 0.88 -6.51 25.51
C ALA A 493 1.45 -5.09 25.28
N LEU A 494 1.38 -4.58 24.05
CA LEU A 494 1.92 -3.27 23.69
C LEU A 494 0.92 -2.13 23.86
N ASP A 495 -0.37 -2.41 23.76
CA ASP A 495 -1.46 -1.43 23.88
C ASP A 495 -2.64 -2.02 24.68
N PRO A 496 -2.49 -2.19 26.00
CA PRO A 496 -3.51 -2.82 26.83
C PRO A 496 -4.83 -2.04 26.92
N LYS A 497 -4.83 -0.75 26.56
CA LYS A 497 -6.03 0.10 26.50
C LYS A 497 -6.68 0.13 25.12
N ASN A 498 -6.10 -0.55 24.14
CA ASN A 498 -6.57 -0.57 22.75
C ASN A 498 -6.85 0.83 22.17
N ILE A 499 -5.95 1.79 22.44
CA ILE A 499 -6.07 3.15 21.92
C ILE A 499 -5.52 3.31 20.50
N LEU A 500 -4.50 2.51 20.13
CA LEU A 500 -3.83 2.62 18.84
C LEU A 500 -4.65 1.98 17.71
N ASN A 501 -5.11 2.82 16.80
CA ASN A 501 -5.80 2.50 15.55
C ASN A 501 -6.83 1.35 15.67
N PRO A 502 -7.78 1.39 16.62
CA PRO A 502 -8.69 0.28 16.89
C PRO A 502 -9.55 -0.07 15.68
N GLY A 503 -9.94 -1.36 15.57
CA GLY A 503 -10.80 -1.87 14.49
C GLY A 503 -10.03 -2.30 13.22
N LYS A 504 -8.70 -2.29 13.24
CA LYS A 504 -7.86 -2.73 12.11
C LYS A 504 -7.29 -4.14 12.34
N LEU A 505 -6.71 -4.73 11.29
CA LEU A 505 -6.10 -6.07 11.31
C LEU A 505 -7.01 -7.19 11.83
N GLY A 506 -8.32 -6.98 11.88
CA GLY A 506 -9.26 -7.95 12.45
C GLY A 506 -9.24 -8.04 13.97
N LEU A 507 -8.41 -7.23 14.66
CA LEU A 507 -8.30 -7.23 16.12
C LEU A 507 -9.35 -6.28 16.72
N THR A 508 -10.25 -6.85 17.53
CA THR A 508 -11.33 -6.18 18.30
C THR A 508 -12.01 -4.99 17.62
N ASP A 509 -13.32 -4.95 17.61
CA ASP A 509 -14.16 -3.92 16.97
C ASP A 509 -14.12 -3.92 15.42
N ALA A 510 -13.77 -5.04 14.80
CA ALA A 510 -14.02 -5.22 13.37
C ALA A 510 -15.48 -4.86 13.07
N LEU A 511 -15.73 -4.14 11.97
CA LEU A 511 -17.08 -3.87 11.52
C LEU A 511 -17.82 -5.22 11.41
N PRO A 512 -18.99 -5.41 12.06
CA PRO A 512 -19.72 -6.66 11.91
C PRO A 512 -19.94 -6.91 10.43
N HIS A 513 -19.75 -8.15 10.00
CA HIS A 513 -20.32 -8.59 8.74
C HIS A 513 -21.83 -8.27 8.81
N GLU A 514 -22.30 -7.32 8.04
CA GLU A 514 -23.71 -7.27 7.72
C GLU A 514 -23.97 -8.52 6.87
N SER A 515 -24.20 -9.64 7.57
CA SER A 515 -24.85 -10.80 6.97
C SER A 515 -26.27 -10.40 6.67
N THR A 516 -26.54 -10.14 5.47
CA THR A 516 -27.75 -10.29 4.64
C THR A 516 -27.86 -9.21 3.60
#